data_0b8af6f4cc77ada735365842b6d52ca6
#
_entry.id   0b8af6f4cc77ada735365842b6d52ca6
#
_cell.length_a   1.000
_cell.length_b   1.000
_cell.length_c   1.000
_cell.angle_alpha   90.00
_cell.angle_beta   90.00
_cell.angle_gamma   90.00
#
_symmetry.space_group_name_H-M   'P 1'
#
loop_
_entity.id
_entity.type
_entity.pdbx_description
1 polymer ?
#
loop_
_entity_poly.entity_id
_entity_poly.type
_entity_poly.pdbx_seq_one_letter_code
_entity_poly.pdbx_strand_id
1 'polypeptide(L)'
;MKPFILTPRAEQDVNDIWNYIVDDNLEAADRVLEALERAMFKLAKTPGIGHWRGELADKRHKFFLVYLYLIVYRHETKPLQVIRVLHAARDVQSILGLLPDESQ
;
A
#
# COMPACT_ATOMS: atom_id res chain seq x y z
N MET A 1 -5.52 -11.95 -15.61
CA MET A 1 -4.59 -12.01 -14.48
C MET A 1 -4.07 -10.62 -14.18
N LYS A 2 -4.07 -10.26 -12.92
CA LYS A 2 -3.61 -8.91 -12.53
C LYS A 2 -2.09 -8.85 -12.49
N PRO A 3 -1.51 -7.70 -12.89
CA PRO A 3 -0.06 -7.54 -12.89
C PRO A 3 0.51 -7.25 -11.51
N PHE A 4 -0.30 -7.34 -10.47
CA PHE A 4 0.12 -7.17 -9.09
C PHE A 4 -0.58 -8.19 -8.21
N ILE A 5 0.03 -8.47 -7.08
CA ILE A 5 -0.57 -9.33 -6.05
C ILE A 5 -0.47 -8.63 -4.71
N LEU A 6 -1.43 -8.90 -3.85
CA LEU A 6 -1.41 -8.40 -2.48
C LEU A 6 -1.01 -9.54 -1.57
N THR A 7 -0.14 -9.24 -0.60
CA THR A 7 0.12 -10.22 0.46
C THR A 7 -1.17 -10.39 1.26
N PRO A 8 -1.31 -11.50 2.01
CA PRO A 8 -2.49 -11.66 2.87
C PRO A 8 -2.69 -10.47 3.82
N ARG A 9 -1.60 -9.90 4.31
CA ARG A 9 -1.70 -8.74 5.19
C ARG A 9 -2.20 -7.51 4.46
N ALA A 10 -1.76 -7.30 3.22
CA ALA A 10 -2.24 -6.18 2.41
C ALA A 10 -3.72 -6.34 2.09
N GLU A 11 -4.16 -7.55 1.80
CA GLU A 11 -5.58 -7.82 1.58
C GLU A 11 -6.39 -7.47 2.81
N GLN A 12 -5.89 -7.86 3.98
CA GLN A 12 -6.56 -7.53 5.23
C GLN A 12 -6.62 -6.02 5.44
N ASP A 13 -5.53 -5.32 5.13
CA ASP A 13 -5.49 -3.86 5.23
C ASP A 13 -6.59 -3.23 4.38
N VAL A 14 -6.73 -3.68 3.14
CA VAL A 14 -7.74 -3.13 2.22
C VAL A 14 -9.14 -3.41 2.74
N ASN A 15 -9.39 -4.63 3.23
CA ASN A 15 -10.68 -4.98 3.78
C ASN A 15 -11.01 -4.12 5.00
N ASP A 16 -10.03 -3.89 5.87
CA ASP A 16 -10.23 -3.06 7.05
C ASP A 16 -10.56 -1.62 6.68
N ILE A 17 -9.87 -1.09 5.67
CA ILE A 17 -10.13 0.27 5.18
C ILE A 17 -11.56 0.37 4.67
N TRP A 18 -11.98 -0.60 3.84
CA TRP A 18 -13.32 -0.59 3.27
C TRP A 18 -14.37 -0.68 4.37
N ASN A 19 -14.20 -1.61 5.31
CA ASN A 19 -15.13 -1.81 6.41
C ASN A 19 -15.27 -0.56 7.27
N TYR A 20 -14.17 0.14 7.49
CA TYR A 20 -14.18 1.36 8.28
C TYR A 20 -14.99 2.47 7.60
N ILE A 21 -14.83 2.61 6.28
CA ILE A 21 -15.47 3.70 5.55
C ILE A 21 -16.94 3.38 5.24
N VAL A 22 -17.25 2.12 4.95
CA VAL A 22 -18.59 1.74 4.49
C VAL A 22 -19.67 2.02 5.53
N ASP A 23 -19.32 1.99 6.81
CA ASP A 23 -20.27 2.28 7.88
C ASP A 23 -20.81 3.70 7.78
N ASP A 24 -19.99 4.62 7.27
CA ASP A 24 -20.38 6.01 7.11
C ASP A 24 -20.92 6.28 5.71
N ASN A 25 -20.31 5.70 4.69
CA ASN A 25 -20.65 6.05 3.30
C ASN A 25 -20.18 4.97 2.34
N LEU A 26 -21.12 4.22 1.81
CA LEU A 26 -20.81 3.14 0.86
C LEU A 26 -20.11 3.66 -0.40
N GLU A 27 -20.59 4.79 -0.93
CA GLU A 27 -19.99 5.34 -2.15
C GLU A 27 -18.52 5.76 -1.92
N ALA A 28 -18.24 6.32 -0.75
CA ALA A 28 -16.88 6.70 -0.42
C ALA A 28 -15.98 5.48 -0.28
N ALA A 29 -16.50 4.42 0.34
CA ALA A 29 -15.74 3.16 0.47
C ALA A 29 -15.37 2.61 -0.90
N ASP A 30 -16.34 2.56 -1.80
CA ASP A 30 -16.10 2.05 -3.15
C ASP A 30 -15.12 2.92 -3.92
N ARG A 31 -15.22 4.23 -3.74
CA ARG A 31 -14.32 5.17 -4.42
C ARG A 31 -12.87 5.00 -3.98
N VAL A 32 -12.67 4.81 -2.69
CA VAL A 32 -11.33 4.58 -2.15
C VAL A 32 -10.78 3.26 -2.67
N LEU A 33 -11.60 2.21 -2.64
CA LEU A 33 -11.17 0.90 -3.12
C LEU A 33 -10.76 0.97 -4.60
N GLU A 34 -11.56 1.64 -5.42
CA GLU A 34 -11.24 1.80 -6.84
C GLU A 34 -9.96 2.58 -7.05
N ALA A 35 -9.76 3.63 -6.25
CA ALA A 35 -8.55 4.46 -6.37
C ALA A 35 -7.32 3.65 -6.00
N LEU A 36 -7.40 2.84 -4.96
CA LEU A 36 -6.29 1.97 -4.55
C LEU A 36 -5.97 0.97 -5.65
N GLU A 37 -6.99 0.33 -6.21
CA GLU A 37 -6.77 -0.65 -7.27
C GLU A 37 -6.17 -0.01 -8.50
N ARG A 38 -6.68 1.15 -8.89
CA ARG A 38 -6.16 1.88 -10.05
C ARG A 38 -4.69 2.24 -9.85
N ALA A 39 -4.35 2.65 -8.63
CA ALA A 39 -2.97 2.97 -8.31
C ALA A 39 -2.08 1.72 -8.41
N MET A 40 -2.58 0.57 -7.97
CA MET A 40 -1.80 -0.67 -8.04
C MET A 40 -1.53 -1.08 -9.48
N PHE A 41 -2.50 -0.90 -10.39
CA PHE A 41 -2.27 -1.13 -11.81
C PHE A 41 -1.21 -0.20 -12.35
N LYS A 42 -1.26 1.07 -11.94
CA LYS A 42 -0.28 2.06 -12.38
C LYS A 42 1.11 1.72 -11.88
N LEU A 43 1.22 1.31 -10.62
CA LEU A 43 2.51 0.94 -10.04
C LEU A 43 3.09 -0.31 -10.71
N ALA A 44 2.24 -1.25 -11.07
CA ALA A 44 2.70 -2.45 -11.77
C ALA A 44 3.28 -2.10 -13.14
N LYS A 45 2.70 -1.09 -13.79
CA LYS A 45 3.17 -0.63 -15.09
C LYS A 45 4.42 0.22 -14.99
N THR A 46 4.52 1.03 -13.93
CA THR A 46 5.64 1.96 -13.72
C THR A 46 6.10 1.87 -12.27
N PRO A 47 6.82 0.80 -11.90
CA PRO A 47 7.15 0.58 -10.48
C PRO A 47 8.02 1.65 -9.86
N GLY A 48 8.72 2.42 -10.69
CA GLY A 48 9.65 3.43 -10.18
C GLY A 48 9.02 4.71 -9.69
N ILE A 49 7.71 4.91 -9.87
CA ILE A 49 7.09 6.20 -9.54
C ILE A 49 6.86 6.43 -8.04
N GLY A 50 6.95 5.38 -7.23
CA GLY A 50 6.82 5.55 -5.79
C GLY A 50 8.03 6.23 -5.19
N HIS A 51 7.95 6.47 -3.90
CA HIS A 51 8.99 7.18 -3.17
C HIS A 51 9.72 6.28 -2.19
N TRP A 52 11.00 6.58 -2.00
CA TRP A 52 11.76 6.00 -0.89
C TRP A 52 11.43 6.80 0.37
N ARG A 53 11.42 6.11 1.50
CA ARG A 53 11.36 6.78 2.78
C ARG A 53 12.76 6.73 3.36
N GLY A 54 13.48 7.85 3.22
CA GLY A 54 14.89 7.89 3.61
C GLY A 54 15.15 7.52 5.06
N GLU A 55 14.24 7.92 5.95
CA GLU A 55 14.35 7.60 7.35
C GLU A 55 14.24 6.11 7.62
N LEU A 56 13.82 5.35 6.64
CA LEU A 56 13.65 3.92 6.81
C LEU A 56 14.83 3.12 6.28
N ALA A 57 15.72 3.74 5.56
CA ALA A 57 16.93 3.11 5.04
C ALA A 57 16.68 1.77 4.30
N ASP A 58 15.45 1.47 3.97
CA ASP A 58 15.07 0.25 3.27
C ASP A 58 14.89 0.55 1.80
N LYS A 59 15.72 -0.06 0.97
CA LYS A 59 15.69 0.17 -0.47
C LYS A 59 14.88 -0.85 -1.25
N ARG A 60 14.27 -1.80 -0.54
CA ARG A 60 13.43 -2.82 -1.19
C ARG A 60 11.99 -2.37 -1.37
N HIS A 61 11.55 -1.45 -0.52
CA HIS A 61 10.16 -1.01 -0.51
C HIS A 61 10.03 0.44 -0.95
N LYS A 62 9.06 0.69 -1.80
CA LYS A 62 8.67 2.04 -2.16
C LYS A 62 7.27 2.32 -1.62
N PHE A 63 6.94 3.58 -1.53
CA PHE A 63 5.69 4.06 -0.95
C PHE A 63 4.97 4.95 -1.95
N PHE A 64 3.67 4.77 -2.08
CA PHE A 64 2.86 5.59 -2.97
C PHE A 64 1.57 6.01 -2.27
N LEU A 65 1.36 7.31 -2.17
CA LEU A 65 0.23 7.88 -1.44
C LEU A 65 -1.02 7.94 -2.32
N VAL A 66 -2.13 7.42 -1.81
CA VAL A 66 -3.45 7.51 -2.44
C VAL A 66 -4.41 8.00 -1.38
N TYR A 67 -4.88 9.24 -1.52
CA TYR A 67 -5.67 9.90 -0.47
C TYR A 67 -4.87 9.88 0.83
N LEU A 68 -5.41 9.27 1.88
CA LEU A 68 -4.77 9.17 3.19
C LEU A 68 -4.01 7.87 3.38
N TYR A 69 -3.88 7.07 2.33
CA TYR A 69 -3.32 5.72 2.45
C TYR A 69 -2.01 5.59 1.71
N LEU A 70 -1.09 4.83 2.30
CA LEU A 70 0.19 4.55 1.68
C LEU A 70 0.20 3.09 1.21
N ILE A 71 0.42 2.91 -0.08
CA ILE A 71 0.67 1.60 -0.64
C ILE A 71 2.16 1.33 -0.48
N VAL A 72 2.49 0.27 0.24
CA VAL A 72 3.88 -0.17 0.42
C VAL A 72 4.10 -1.36 -0.50
N TYR A 73 5.05 -1.26 -1.41
CA TYR A 73 5.23 -2.29 -2.43
C TYR A 73 6.69 -2.55 -2.74
N ARG A 74 6.95 -3.72 -3.31
CA ARG A 74 8.27 -4.10 -3.78
C ARG A 74 8.35 -3.81 -5.27
N HIS A 75 9.18 -2.86 -5.63
CA HIS A 75 9.25 -2.39 -7.02
C HIS A 75 9.97 -3.35 -7.96
N GLU A 76 10.68 -4.32 -7.42
CA GLU A 76 11.49 -5.26 -8.21
C GLU A 76 10.77 -6.54 -8.59
N THR A 77 9.59 -6.79 -8.04
CA THR A 77 8.90 -8.05 -8.25
C THR A 77 7.94 -7.98 -9.45
N LYS A 78 7.76 -9.14 -10.09
CA LYS A 78 6.78 -9.31 -11.17
C LYS A 78 6.08 -10.64 -10.98
N PRO A 79 4.77 -10.63 -10.70
CA PRO A 79 3.92 -9.45 -10.58
C PRO A 79 4.34 -8.58 -9.40
N LEU A 80 3.99 -7.30 -9.49
CA LEU A 80 4.31 -6.34 -8.44
C LEU A 80 3.69 -6.80 -7.12
N GLN A 81 4.47 -6.76 -6.06
CA GLN A 81 4.01 -7.24 -4.76
C GLN A 81 3.63 -6.08 -3.87
N VAL A 82 2.35 -5.99 -3.51
CA VAL A 82 1.86 -5.00 -2.55
C VAL A 82 1.96 -5.62 -1.17
N ILE A 83 2.80 -5.03 -0.32
CA ILE A 83 3.13 -5.57 1.01
C ILE A 83 2.15 -5.12 2.08
N ARG A 84 1.79 -3.83 2.09
CA ARG A 84 0.86 -3.26 3.05
C ARG A 84 0.11 -2.10 2.41
N VAL A 85 -1.06 -1.79 2.98
CA VAL A 85 -1.77 -0.54 2.67
C VAL A 85 -2.09 0.08 4.03
N LEU A 86 -1.44 1.20 4.34
CA LEU A 86 -1.46 1.79 5.67
C LEU A 86 -2.05 3.19 5.64
N HIS A 87 -2.71 3.58 6.73
CA HIS A 87 -3.15 4.97 6.88
C HIS A 87 -1.92 5.81 7.20
N ALA A 88 -1.63 6.80 6.36
CA ALA A 88 -0.38 7.54 6.43
C ALA A 88 -0.13 8.21 7.79
N ALA A 89 -1.20 8.67 8.45
CA ALA A 89 -1.05 9.31 9.75
C ALA A 89 -1.26 8.34 10.91
N ARG A 90 -2.29 7.49 10.81
CA ARG A 90 -2.67 6.62 11.92
C ARG A 90 -1.71 5.46 12.15
N ASP A 91 -1.15 4.94 11.06
CA ASP A 91 -0.35 3.71 11.13
C ASP A 91 1.16 3.99 11.08
N VAL A 92 1.58 5.12 11.66
CA VAL A 92 2.99 5.50 11.64
C VAL A 92 3.88 4.42 12.25
N GLN A 93 3.44 3.81 13.35
CA GLN A 93 4.23 2.78 14.00
C GLN A 93 4.43 1.57 13.10
N SER A 94 3.40 1.20 12.35
CA SER A 94 3.49 0.10 11.40
C SER A 94 4.48 0.43 10.29
N ILE A 95 4.46 1.67 9.82
CA ILE A 95 5.40 2.12 8.79
C ILE A 95 6.83 2.04 9.31
N LEU A 96 7.05 2.53 10.50
CA LEU A 96 8.38 2.50 11.13
C LEU A 96 8.85 1.07 11.37
N GLY A 97 7.90 0.18 11.71
CA GLY A 97 8.23 -1.21 11.96
C GLY A 97 8.65 -1.98 10.73
N LEU A 98 8.44 -1.44 9.55
CA LEU A 98 8.88 -2.10 8.32
C LEU A 98 10.39 -2.02 8.13
N LEU A 99 11.05 -1.18 8.90
CA LEU A 99 12.44 -0.84 8.71
C LEU A 99 13.48 -1.78 9.27
N PRO A 100 13.83 -1.56 10.51
CA PRO A 100 14.99 -2.26 11.02
C PRO A 100 14.74 -3.74 11.18
N ASP A 101 13.52 -4.13 11.43
CA ASP A 101 13.21 -5.54 11.64
C ASP A 101 13.46 -6.36 10.39
N GLU A 102 13.21 -5.77 9.25
CA GLU A 102 13.45 -6.47 8.00
C GLU A 102 14.92 -6.68 7.75
N SER A 103 15.76 -5.86 8.33
CA SER A 103 17.19 -5.97 8.15
C SER A 103 17.80 -6.96 9.11
N GLN A 104 17.04 -7.43 10.05
CA GLN A 104 17.49 -8.43 10.98
C GLN A 104 17.14 -9.81 10.49
#